data_104278e7e6e2a0d48ef0fad00e24122d
#
_entry.id   104278e7e6e2a0d48ef0fad00e24122d
#
_cell.length_a   1.000
_cell.length_b   1.000
_cell.length_c   1.000
_cell.angle_alpha   90.00
_cell.angle_beta   90.00
_cell.angle_gamma   90.00
#
_symmetry.space_group_name_H-M   'P 1'
#
loop_
_entity.id
_entity.type
_entity.pdbx_description
1 polymer ?
#
loop_
_entity_poly.entity_id
_entity_poly.type
_entity_poly.pdbx_seq_one_letter_code
_entity_poly.pdbx_strand_id
1 'polypeptide(L)'
;MNEAIEELKENEFKDLYPEENNIETKEYVKDLQIDTDFELLFSDEYINNISERLSLYNELGAVKNEEELVIFQNKLIDRFGPMPPRAIALMNSIRIKWIATGIGIEKLVMKQGKMICYFVSDQQSDYYQSKRFRKVLDFVQKRTDICKMKEKQTPSGLRLLLTFDDAKTTRKALEMMKLLGGE
;
A
#
# COMPACT_ATOMS: atom_id res chain seq x y z
N MET A 1 -0.03 3.44 33.71
CA MET A 1 -1.02 4.52 33.86
C MET A 1 -1.67 4.95 32.55
N ASN A 2 -0.93 4.97 31.45
CA ASN A 2 -1.51 5.37 30.14
C ASN A 2 -2.45 4.31 29.53
N GLU A 3 -2.21 3.03 29.75
CA GLU A 3 -3.06 1.94 29.25
C GLU A 3 -4.46 1.95 29.84
N ALA A 4 -4.61 2.26 31.13
CA ALA A 4 -5.92 2.32 31.80
C ALA A 4 -6.76 3.52 31.35
N ILE A 5 -6.12 4.62 30.92
CA ILE A 5 -6.79 5.81 30.39
C ILE A 5 -7.22 5.59 28.94
N GLU A 6 -6.45 4.86 28.17
CA GLU A 6 -6.82 4.44 26.80
C GLU A 6 -7.97 3.44 26.81
N GLU A 7 -7.96 2.44 27.69
CA GLU A 7 -9.08 1.50 27.86
C GLU A 7 -10.37 2.19 28.31
N LEU A 8 -10.28 3.16 29.21
CA LEU A 8 -11.46 3.94 29.69
C LEU A 8 -12.00 4.84 28.55
N LYS A 9 -11.13 5.44 27.75
CA LYS A 9 -11.54 6.23 26.59
C LYS A 9 -12.16 5.37 25.49
N GLU A 10 -11.62 4.20 25.23
CA GLU A 10 -12.19 3.25 24.26
C GLU A 10 -13.58 2.76 24.71
N ASN A 11 -13.77 2.50 25.99
CA ASN A 11 -15.05 2.02 26.53
C ASN A 11 -16.11 3.12 26.58
N GLU A 12 -15.76 4.34 26.95
CA GLU A 12 -16.69 5.48 26.94
C GLU A 12 -17.08 5.92 25.54
N PHE A 13 -16.17 5.80 24.58
CA PHE A 13 -16.45 6.12 23.18
C PHE A 13 -17.27 5.05 22.45
N LYS A 14 -17.20 3.79 22.87
CA LYS A 14 -18.01 2.70 22.30
C LYS A 14 -19.52 2.90 22.52
N ASP A 15 -19.90 3.51 23.63
CA ASP A 15 -21.30 3.75 23.96
C ASP A 15 -21.90 4.98 23.25
N LEU A 16 -21.05 5.86 22.72
CA LEU A 16 -21.47 7.10 22.09
C LEU A 16 -21.54 7.06 20.56
N TYR A 17 -20.84 6.10 19.93
CA TYR A 17 -20.83 5.94 18.48
C TYR A 17 -21.14 4.49 18.12
N PRO A 18 -22.13 4.24 17.26
CA PRO A 18 -22.41 2.88 16.81
C PRO A 18 -21.16 2.26 16.14
N GLU A 19 -20.99 0.97 16.34
CA GLU A 19 -19.83 0.16 15.90
C GLU A 19 -19.41 0.37 14.43
N GLU A 20 -20.24 1.02 13.63
CA GLU A 20 -19.98 1.29 12.21
C GLU A 20 -18.75 2.16 11.94
N ASN A 21 -18.37 3.04 12.88
CA ASN A 21 -17.22 3.95 12.70
C ASN A 21 -15.87 3.36 13.15
N ASN A 22 -15.89 2.34 14.01
CA ASN A 22 -14.66 1.72 14.53
C ASN A 22 -14.03 0.70 13.56
N ILE A 23 -14.81 0.18 12.61
CA ILE A 23 -14.34 -0.85 11.67
C ILE A 23 -13.48 -0.23 10.55
N GLU A 24 -13.67 1.06 10.23
CA GLU A 24 -12.89 1.74 9.19
C GLU A 24 -11.46 2.09 9.59
N THR A 25 -11.18 2.17 10.89
CA THR A 25 -9.85 2.50 11.41
C THR A 25 -8.99 1.30 11.78
N LYS A 26 -9.56 0.09 11.77
CA LYS A 26 -8.83 -1.12 12.13
C LYS A 26 -7.75 -1.43 11.08
N GLU A 27 -6.52 -1.55 11.55
CA GLU A 27 -5.38 -1.94 10.73
C GLU A 27 -5.28 -3.46 10.65
N TYR A 28 -5.52 -4.03 9.47
CA TYR A 28 -5.44 -5.47 9.23
C TYR A 28 -4.06 -5.94 8.78
N VAL A 29 -3.32 -5.04 8.18
CA VAL A 29 -1.97 -5.30 7.64
C VAL A 29 -1.00 -4.29 8.23
N LYS A 30 0.01 -4.77 8.96
CA LYS A 30 1.04 -3.92 9.58
C LYS A 30 2.19 -3.64 8.64
N ASP A 31 2.57 -4.61 7.82
CA ASP A 31 3.68 -4.51 6.89
C ASP A 31 3.34 -5.21 5.58
N LEU A 32 3.58 -4.50 4.48
CA LEU A 32 3.37 -4.99 3.13
C LEU A 32 4.68 -5.48 2.55
N GLN A 33 4.71 -6.72 2.10
CA GLN A 33 5.81 -7.26 1.34
C GLN A 33 5.64 -6.92 -0.15
N ILE A 34 6.61 -6.24 -0.74
CA ILE A 34 6.64 -5.94 -2.18
C ILE A 34 7.73 -6.76 -2.86
N ASP A 35 7.35 -7.47 -3.91
CA ASP A 35 8.25 -8.18 -4.82
C ASP A 35 8.04 -7.62 -6.23
N THR A 36 9.07 -7.03 -6.82
CA THR A 36 8.94 -6.31 -8.08
C THR A 36 10.20 -6.41 -8.94
N ASP A 37 10.03 -6.34 -10.25
CA ASP A 37 11.11 -6.17 -11.23
C ASP A 37 11.32 -4.70 -11.61
N PHE A 38 10.56 -3.76 -11.06
CA PHE A 38 10.83 -2.33 -11.23
C PHE A 38 12.10 -1.92 -10.48
N GLU A 39 12.88 -1.06 -11.12
CA GLU A 39 14.03 -0.43 -10.48
C GLU A 39 13.54 0.75 -9.60
N LEU A 40 13.58 0.55 -8.29
CA LEU A 40 13.12 1.50 -7.28
C LEU A 40 14.32 2.02 -6.50
N LEU A 41 15.00 3.03 -7.04
CA LEU A 41 16.25 3.50 -6.45
C LEU A 41 16.60 4.94 -6.81
N PHE A 42 17.46 5.54 -6.00
CA PHE A 42 18.23 6.72 -6.37
C PHE A 42 19.52 6.26 -7.08
N SER A 43 19.67 6.61 -8.35
CA SER A 43 20.89 6.29 -9.08
C SER A 43 22.09 7.11 -8.59
N ASP A 44 23.29 6.59 -8.76
CA ASP A 44 24.52 7.31 -8.48
C ASP A 44 24.75 8.53 -9.40
N GLU A 45 24.16 8.53 -10.58
CA GLU A 45 24.12 9.70 -11.46
C GLU A 45 23.28 10.84 -10.89
N TYR A 46 22.19 10.51 -10.21
CA TYR A 46 21.28 11.49 -9.60
C TYR A 46 21.80 11.98 -8.25
N ILE A 47 22.23 11.08 -7.38
CA ILE A 47 22.79 11.37 -6.06
C ILE A 47 24.13 10.63 -5.96
N ASN A 48 25.20 11.35 -6.22
CA ASN A 48 26.55 10.80 -6.37
C ASN A 48 27.13 10.24 -5.06
N ASN A 49 26.84 10.84 -3.92
CA ASN A 49 27.38 10.46 -2.63
C ASN A 49 26.61 9.32 -1.99
N ILE A 50 27.29 8.20 -1.67
CA ILE A 50 26.68 7.00 -1.07
C ILE A 50 26.06 7.30 0.30
N SER A 51 26.78 8.04 1.16
CA SER A 51 26.29 8.41 2.50
C SER A 51 25.02 9.25 2.41
N GLU A 52 24.96 10.14 1.44
CA GLU A 52 23.81 10.99 1.20
C GLU A 52 22.62 10.18 0.69
N ARG A 53 22.84 9.23 -0.24
CA ARG A 53 21.78 8.32 -0.67
C ARG A 53 21.21 7.50 0.49
N LEU A 54 22.05 6.93 1.34
CA LEU A 54 21.62 6.17 2.52
C LEU A 54 20.81 7.03 3.49
N SER A 55 21.25 8.25 3.73
CA SER A 55 20.51 9.21 4.56
C SER A 55 19.14 9.53 3.98
N LEU A 56 19.06 9.73 2.67
CA LEU A 56 17.79 10.00 1.97
C LEU A 56 16.86 8.80 1.96
N TYR A 57 17.37 7.57 1.83
CA TYR A 57 16.55 6.36 1.98
C TYR A 57 15.97 6.24 3.40
N ASN A 58 16.74 6.55 4.42
CA ASN A 58 16.25 6.56 5.79
C ASN A 58 15.18 7.61 6.03
N GLU A 59 15.38 8.81 5.50
CA GLU A 59 14.41 9.90 5.55
C GLU A 59 13.10 9.52 4.82
N LEU A 60 13.22 8.94 3.64
CA LEU A 60 12.09 8.45 2.87
C LEU A 60 11.31 7.35 3.61
N GLY A 61 12.01 6.46 4.29
CA GLY A 61 11.40 5.41 5.12
C GLY A 61 10.60 5.95 6.31
N ALA A 62 10.88 7.16 6.75
CA ALA A 62 10.16 7.85 7.83
C ALA A 62 8.92 8.64 7.36
N VAL A 63 8.77 8.85 6.06
CA VAL A 63 7.62 9.55 5.46
C VAL A 63 6.34 8.73 5.64
N LYS A 64 5.28 9.36 6.15
CA LYS A 64 4.05 8.67 6.53
C LYS A 64 2.81 9.03 5.71
N ASN A 65 2.86 10.13 4.97
CA ASN A 65 1.71 10.64 4.23
C ASN A 65 2.14 11.39 2.96
N GLU A 66 1.17 11.70 2.11
CA GLU A 66 1.40 12.39 0.84
C GLU A 66 2.04 13.77 1.02
N GLU A 67 1.63 14.52 2.04
CA GLU A 67 2.16 15.86 2.31
C GLU A 67 3.66 15.82 2.61
N GLU A 68 4.08 14.92 3.48
CA GLU A 68 5.49 14.69 3.80
C GLU A 68 6.27 14.20 2.58
N LEU A 69 5.66 13.35 1.74
CA LEU A 69 6.28 12.85 0.53
C LEU A 69 6.51 13.96 -0.50
N VAL A 70 5.54 14.85 -0.67
CA VAL A 70 5.67 16.02 -1.56
C VAL A 70 6.78 16.95 -1.08
N ILE A 71 6.88 17.21 0.21
CA ILE A 71 7.97 18.00 0.81
C ILE A 71 9.33 17.35 0.52
N PHE A 72 9.42 16.03 0.69
CA PHE A 72 10.63 15.27 0.37
C PHE A 72 11.00 15.34 -1.10
N GLN A 73 10.04 15.19 -2.00
CA GLN A 73 10.24 15.32 -3.45
C GLN A 73 10.76 16.72 -3.84
N ASN A 74 10.16 17.75 -3.29
CA ASN A 74 10.57 19.14 -3.56
C ASN A 74 12.00 19.39 -3.07
N LYS A 75 12.37 18.85 -1.93
CA LYS A 75 13.74 18.90 -1.41
C LYS A 75 14.72 18.22 -2.36
N LEU A 76 14.37 17.05 -2.92
CA LEU A 76 15.22 16.36 -3.90
C LEU A 76 15.38 17.19 -5.18
N ILE A 77 14.31 17.75 -5.69
CA ILE A 77 14.32 18.56 -6.91
C ILE A 77 15.16 19.80 -6.72
N ASP A 78 15.04 20.47 -5.58
CA ASP A 78 15.81 21.68 -5.26
C ASP A 78 17.32 21.39 -5.17
N ARG A 79 17.70 20.23 -4.63
CA ARG A 79 19.11 19.87 -4.41
C ARG A 79 19.76 19.18 -5.61
N PHE A 80 19.03 18.34 -6.32
CA PHE A 80 19.59 17.44 -7.33
C PHE A 80 18.98 17.62 -8.72
N GLY A 81 18.01 18.51 -8.86
CA GLY A 81 17.29 18.72 -10.11
C GLY A 81 16.13 17.76 -10.33
N PRO A 82 15.54 17.73 -11.54
CA PRO A 82 14.40 16.89 -11.85
C PRO A 82 14.66 15.42 -11.52
N MET A 83 13.67 14.77 -10.92
CA MET A 83 13.79 13.35 -10.56
C MET A 83 13.83 12.46 -11.80
N PRO A 84 14.80 11.54 -11.90
CA PRO A 84 14.82 10.54 -12.97
C PRO A 84 13.70 9.49 -12.78
N PRO A 85 13.38 8.71 -13.83
CA PRO A 85 12.30 7.73 -13.78
C PRO A 85 12.37 6.73 -12.62
N ARG A 86 13.57 6.27 -12.25
CA ARG A 86 13.78 5.34 -11.12
C ARG A 86 13.42 5.95 -9.78
N ALA A 87 13.72 7.25 -9.57
CA ALA A 87 13.34 7.98 -8.38
C ALA A 87 11.83 8.22 -8.32
N ILE A 88 11.20 8.56 -9.44
CA ILE A 88 9.75 8.69 -9.56
C ILE A 88 9.06 7.35 -9.25
N ALA A 89 9.58 6.26 -9.78
CA ALA A 89 9.08 4.90 -9.52
C ALA A 89 9.17 4.55 -8.02
N LEU A 90 10.24 4.95 -7.36
CA LEU A 90 10.41 4.78 -5.91
C LEU A 90 9.33 5.54 -5.13
N MET A 91 9.02 6.78 -5.50
CA MET A 91 7.94 7.56 -4.88
C MET A 91 6.57 6.90 -5.10
N ASN A 92 6.30 6.44 -6.30
CA ASN A 92 5.06 5.74 -6.63
C ASN A 92 4.90 4.44 -5.83
N SER A 93 5.98 3.71 -5.59
CA SER A 93 5.96 2.49 -4.79
C SER A 93 5.54 2.74 -3.34
N ILE A 94 5.91 3.87 -2.78
CA ILE A 94 5.51 4.26 -1.43
C ILE A 94 4.01 4.56 -1.37
N ARG A 95 3.49 5.29 -2.36
CA ARG A 95 2.04 5.54 -2.48
C ARG A 95 1.25 4.24 -2.65
N ILE A 96 1.73 3.35 -3.49
CA ILE A 96 1.15 2.00 -3.68
C ILE A 96 1.11 1.25 -2.35
N LYS A 97 2.21 1.27 -1.60
CA LYS A 97 2.30 0.62 -0.29
C LYS A 97 1.22 1.13 0.69
N TRP A 98 1.04 2.44 0.79
CA TRP A 98 0.04 3.01 1.69
C TRP A 98 -1.38 2.59 1.31
N ILE A 99 -1.73 2.68 0.03
CA ILE A 99 -3.05 2.31 -0.46
C ILE A 99 -3.30 0.81 -0.27
N ALA A 100 -2.35 -0.02 -0.67
CA ALA A 100 -2.46 -1.47 -0.56
C ALA A 100 -2.62 -1.95 0.89
N THR A 101 -1.85 -1.39 1.80
CA THR A 101 -1.96 -1.67 3.24
C THR A 101 -3.36 -1.31 3.75
N GLY A 102 -3.88 -0.16 3.36
CA GLY A 102 -5.22 0.30 3.72
C GLY A 102 -6.34 -0.58 3.15
N ILE A 103 -6.13 -1.21 2.00
CA ILE A 103 -7.10 -2.13 1.39
C ILE A 103 -7.12 -3.51 2.08
N GLY A 104 -6.01 -3.92 2.70
CA GLY A 104 -5.86 -5.24 3.32
C GLY A 104 -5.01 -6.20 2.49
N ILE A 105 -4.08 -5.67 1.71
CA ILE A 105 -3.13 -6.45 0.92
C ILE A 105 -1.87 -6.66 1.75
N GLU A 106 -1.47 -7.91 1.96
CA GLU A 106 -0.27 -8.30 2.72
C GLU A 106 0.97 -8.43 1.84
N LYS A 107 0.79 -8.82 0.58
CA LYS A 107 1.88 -9.00 -0.37
C LYS A 107 1.46 -8.49 -1.74
N LEU A 108 2.37 -7.79 -2.38
CA LEU A 108 2.19 -7.24 -3.71
C LEU A 108 3.33 -7.70 -4.61
N VAL A 109 2.98 -8.34 -5.72
CA VAL A 109 3.94 -8.78 -6.74
C VAL A 109 3.70 -7.96 -7.99
N MET A 110 4.70 -7.20 -8.43
CA MET A 110 4.64 -6.41 -9.66
C MET A 110 5.76 -6.85 -10.58
N LYS A 111 5.48 -7.82 -11.45
CA LYS A 111 6.45 -8.42 -12.37
C LYS A 111 5.84 -8.68 -13.73
N GLN A 112 6.65 -8.55 -14.78
CA GLN A 112 6.28 -8.88 -16.15
C GLN A 112 5.00 -8.16 -16.62
N GLY A 113 4.83 -6.91 -16.21
CA GLY A 113 3.69 -6.08 -16.56
C GLY A 113 2.37 -6.43 -15.86
N LYS A 114 2.42 -7.29 -14.84
CA LYS A 114 1.27 -7.70 -14.04
C LYS A 114 1.42 -7.27 -12.58
N MET A 115 0.30 -7.03 -11.93
CA MET A 115 0.26 -6.78 -10.50
C MET A 115 -0.64 -7.81 -9.83
N ILE A 116 -0.09 -8.54 -8.87
CA ILE A 116 -0.82 -9.57 -8.11
C ILE A 116 -0.88 -9.12 -6.65
N CYS A 117 -2.09 -8.98 -6.15
CA CYS A 117 -2.38 -8.58 -4.77
C CYS A 117 -2.77 -9.80 -3.96
N TYR A 118 -2.01 -10.10 -2.91
CA TYR A 118 -2.32 -11.16 -1.94
C TYR A 118 -3.01 -10.54 -0.74
N PHE A 119 -4.25 -10.92 -0.50
CA PHE A 119 -5.02 -10.42 0.64
C PHE A 119 -4.58 -11.06 1.96
N VAL A 120 -5.23 -10.69 3.05
CA VAL A 120 -4.95 -11.21 4.39
C VAL A 120 -4.89 -12.74 4.38
N SER A 121 -3.78 -13.31 4.87
CA SER A 121 -3.54 -14.75 4.84
C SER A 121 -4.43 -15.55 5.77
N ASP A 122 -4.83 -14.97 6.89
CA ASP A 122 -5.75 -15.59 7.83
C ASP A 122 -7.19 -15.47 7.33
N GLN A 123 -7.73 -16.57 6.81
CA GLN A 123 -9.09 -16.63 6.28
C GLN A 123 -10.17 -16.47 7.35
N GLN A 124 -9.84 -16.66 8.62
CA GLN A 124 -10.73 -16.43 9.74
C GLN A 124 -10.70 -14.98 10.24
N SER A 125 -9.87 -14.12 9.64
CA SER A 125 -9.78 -12.71 10.00
C SER A 125 -11.10 -11.98 9.75
N ASP A 126 -11.42 -11.06 10.64
CA ASP A 126 -12.55 -10.14 10.51
C ASP A 126 -12.49 -9.31 9.22
N TYR A 127 -11.31 -9.21 8.61
CA TYR A 127 -11.10 -8.50 7.35
C TYR A 127 -12.10 -8.94 6.28
N TYR A 128 -12.34 -10.24 6.15
CA TYR A 128 -13.23 -10.78 5.12
C TYR A 128 -14.72 -10.48 5.35
N GLN A 129 -15.07 -10.00 6.54
CA GLN A 129 -16.41 -9.52 6.90
C GLN A 129 -16.50 -7.99 6.92
N SER A 130 -15.38 -7.30 6.70
CA SER A 130 -15.29 -5.85 6.75
C SER A 130 -15.91 -5.14 5.54
N LYS A 131 -16.25 -3.87 5.71
CA LYS A 131 -16.69 -2.99 4.62
C LYS A 131 -15.59 -2.82 3.56
N ARG A 132 -14.32 -2.82 3.97
CA ARG A 132 -13.17 -2.74 3.06
C ARG A 132 -13.17 -3.88 2.05
N PHE A 133 -13.33 -5.09 2.52
CA PHE A 133 -13.35 -6.26 1.63
C PHE A 133 -14.59 -6.29 0.74
N ARG A 134 -15.73 -5.84 1.23
CA ARG A 134 -16.95 -5.69 0.41
C ARG A 134 -16.74 -4.71 -0.74
N LYS A 135 -16.07 -3.58 -0.49
CA LYS A 135 -15.70 -2.63 -1.55
C LYS A 135 -14.80 -3.26 -2.60
N VAL A 136 -13.85 -4.09 -2.18
CA VAL A 136 -12.99 -4.87 -3.09
C VAL A 136 -13.82 -5.81 -3.96
N LEU A 137 -14.74 -6.56 -3.38
CA LEU A 137 -15.63 -7.46 -4.11
C LEU A 137 -16.51 -6.71 -5.11
N ASP A 138 -17.09 -5.60 -4.70
CA ASP A 138 -17.90 -4.75 -5.59
C ASP A 138 -17.09 -4.23 -6.77
N PHE A 139 -15.87 -3.78 -6.51
CA PHE A 139 -14.95 -3.32 -7.56
C PHE A 139 -14.63 -4.43 -8.55
N VAL A 140 -14.28 -5.61 -8.08
CA VAL A 140 -13.95 -6.77 -8.93
C VAL A 140 -15.13 -7.17 -9.81
N GLN A 141 -16.34 -7.17 -9.28
CA GLN A 141 -17.55 -7.48 -10.03
C GLN A 141 -17.85 -6.47 -11.14
N LYS A 142 -17.53 -5.19 -10.91
CA LYS A 142 -17.75 -4.10 -11.87
C LYS A 142 -16.63 -3.95 -12.89
N ARG A 143 -15.43 -4.40 -12.56
CA ARG A 143 -14.21 -4.17 -13.36
C ARG A 143 -13.50 -5.48 -13.75
N THR A 144 -14.28 -6.43 -14.24
CA THR A 144 -13.76 -7.69 -14.80
C THR A 144 -12.91 -7.49 -16.06
N ASP A 145 -12.98 -6.31 -16.66
CA ASP A 145 -12.17 -5.88 -17.79
C ASP A 145 -10.70 -5.69 -17.46
N ILE A 146 -10.38 -5.29 -16.22
CA ILE A 146 -9.00 -4.96 -15.80
C ILE A 146 -8.41 -5.88 -14.73
N CYS A 147 -9.24 -6.63 -14.02
CA CYS A 147 -8.76 -7.48 -12.93
C CYS A 147 -9.55 -8.78 -12.82
N LYS A 148 -8.88 -9.77 -12.21
CA LYS A 148 -9.46 -11.10 -11.93
C LYS A 148 -9.11 -11.54 -10.53
N MET A 149 -10.12 -12.02 -9.80
CA MET A 149 -9.94 -12.60 -8.47
C MET A 149 -9.84 -14.13 -8.56
N LYS A 150 -8.84 -14.69 -7.90
CA LYS A 150 -8.57 -16.13 -7.87
C LYS A 150 -8.19 -16.59 -6.47
N GLU A 151 -8.42 -17.87 -6.21
CA GLU A 151 -7.90 -18.55 -5.03
C GLU A 151 -6.68 -19.40 -5.44
N LYS A 152 -5.65 -19.38 -4.61
CA LYS A 152 -4.43 -20.17 -4.82
C LYS A 152 -4.08 -20.96 -3.59
N GLN A 153 -3.84 -22.26 -3.74
CA GLN A 153 -3.28 -23.08 -2.69
C GLN A 153 -1.81 -22.76 -2.50
N THR A 154 -1.44 -22.38 -1.29
CA THR A 154 -0.07 -22.09 -0.89
C THR A 154 0.37 -23.04 0.23
N PRO A 155 1.68 -23.17 0.53
CA PRO A 155 2.14 -23.98 1.67
C PRO A 155 1.51 -23.59 3.01
N SER A 156 1.10 -22.33 3.17
CA SER A 156 0.44 -21.82 4.37
C SER A 156 -1.09 -21.88 4.32
N GLY A 157 -1.67 -22.47 3.26
CA GLY A 157 -3.12 -22.60 3.06
C GLY A 157 -3.64 -21.89 1.83
N LEU A 158 -4.96 -21.79 1.73
CA LEU A 158 -5.64 -21.13 0.61
C LEU A 158 -5.50 -19.60 0.74
N ARG A 159 -5.10 -18.93 -0.35
CA ARG A 159 -4.98 -17.47 -0.39
C ARG A 159 -5.82 -16.88 -1.52
N LEU A 160 -6.43 -15.75 -1.23
CA LEU A 160 -7.17 -14.97 -2.19
C LEU A 160 -6.24 -13.98 -2.89
N LEU A 161 -6.28 -13.97 -4.23
CA LEU A 161 -5.45 -13.13 -5.08
C LEU A 161 -6.31 -12.27 -5.99
N LEU A 162 -5.84 -11.06 -6.25
CA LEU A 162 -6.39 -10.18 -7.28
C LEU A 162 -5.29 -9.84 -8.27
N THR A 163 -5.50 -10.15 -9.55
CA THR A 163 -4.52 -9.93 -10.62
C THR A 163 -5.00 -8.82 -11.56
N PHE A 164 -4.12 -7.85 -11.80
CA PHE A 164 -4.24 -6.83 -12.84
C PHE A 164 -3.26 -7.13 -13.96
N ASP A 165 -3.74 -7.20 -15.20
CA ASP A 165 -2.92 -7.60 -16.35
C ASP A 165 -2.13 -6.46 -16.99
N ASP A 166 -2.49 -5.21 -16.75
CA ASP A 166 -1.81 -4.04 -17.32
C ASP A 166 -1.21 -3.14 -16.24
N ALA A 167 -0.10 -3.57 -15.68
CA ALA A 167 0.69 -2.82 -14.70
C ALA A 167 2.15 -2.71 -15.15
N LYS A 168 2.37 -2.28 -16.40
CA LYS A 168 3.70 -2.22 -17.01
C LYS A 168 4.59 -1.12 -16.44
N THR A 169 4.03 -0.13 -15.78
CA THR A 169 4.76 0.96 -15.13
C THR A 169 4.26 1.13 -13.70
N THR A 170 5.07 1.74 -12.84
CA THR A 170 4.65 2.09 -11.48
C THR A 170 3.48 3.07 -11.47
N ARG A 171 3.41 3.95 -12.46
CA ARG A 171 2.28 4.86 -12.65
C ARG A 171 0.98 4.11 -12.88
N LYS A 172 0.97 3.13 -13.80
CA LYS A 172 -0.22 2.29 -14.06
C LYS A 172 -0.60 1.45 -12.83
N ALA A 173 0.38 0.85 -12.16
CA ALA A 173 0.14 0.11 -10.93
C ALA A 173 -0.49 1.00 -9.85
N LEU A 174 -0.02 2.24 -9.71
CA LEU A 174 -0.59 3.22 -8.79
C LEU A 174 -2.02 3.60 -9.17
N GLU A 175 -2.30 3.83 -10.45
CA GLU A 175 -3.65 4.12 -10.95
C GLU A 175 -4.62 2.99 -10.62
N MET A 176 -4.23 1.74 -10.87
CA MET A 176 -5.05 0.56 -10.54
C MET A 176 -5.30 0.45 -9.03
N MET A 177 -4.27 0.71 -8.23
CA MET A 177 -4.38 0.68 -6.77
C MET A 177 -5.32 1.78 -6.24
N LYS A 178 -5.26 2.97 -6.80
CA LYS A 178 -6.19 4.07 -6.48
C LYS A 178 -7.63 3.72 -6.82
N LEU A 179 -7.87 3.15 -7.98
CA LEU A 179 -9.22 2.69 -8.38
C LEU A 179 -9.75 1.64 -7.40
N LEU A 180 -8.93 0.67 -7.04
CA LEU A 180 -9.30 -0.38 -6.07
C LEU A 180 -9.59 0.20 -4.68
N GLY A 181 -8.83 1.22 -4.27
CA GLY A 181 -9.01 1.92 -3.01
C GLY A 181 -10.21 2.88 -2.97
N GLY A 182 -10.88 3.11 -4.10
CA GLY A 182 -12.04 4.00 -4.21
C GLY A 182 -11.69 5.47 -4.41
N GLU A 183 -10.49 5.77 -4.89
CA GLU A 183 -10.05 7.13 -5.23
C GLU A 183 -10.29 7.48 -6.71
#